data_6c5bf97f4da20e239f9986f10731a0b3
#
_entry.id   6c5bf97f4da20e239f9986f10731a0b3
#
_cell.length_a   1.000
_cell.length_b   1.000
_cell.length_c   1.000
_cell.angle_alpha   90.00
_cell.angle_beta   90.00
_cell.angle_gamma   90.00
#
_symmetry.space_group_name_H-M   'P 1'
#
loop_
_entity.id
_entity.type
_entity.pdbx_description
1 polymer ?
#
loop_
_entity_poly.entity_id
_entity_poly.type
_entity_poly.pdbx_seq_one_letter_code
_entity_poly.pdbx_strand_id
1 'polypeptide(L)'
;FGTGAGLASERYVYYAVNDSTDQQTTADKNKNNTGKADGKDAKGNDKTPSYEQLIKKKGSVQEGLFTVRHIDDKWYFEVPDSVLGRYLLAVTRFTAVPQNFGKFAGEKVNEQTVYFQQRDNNTLLLRAYVLSQVADPKSKISRTLTASTADPIIAAFKVIGRNKGKHTQMVEVTPLFAKDNNVVSVSASDAKQLKLGGLQADRTFIDTMKVYPINVEVATTRTYGSLEGSAPASRTGSMTIGLNTSIVLLPETPMQRRIWDQRVGYFTNKYTIFNDEQTKTDREEFISRFRLEPKDKRAYAKGKLTEPVKPIVFYIDPATPKKWVPYLKQGIEDWNAAFETAGFKHAIQARDWPDDPKMSVDDARFNVLRYL
;
A
#
# COMPACT_ATOMS: atom_id res chain seq x y z
N PHE A 1 5.97 -11.67 -16.12
CA PHE A 1 4.69 -11.05 -16.44
C PHE A 1 4.29 -10.20 -15.27
N GLY A 2 4.19 -8.89 -15.51
CA GLY A 2 4.01 -7.88 -14.49
C GLY A 2 2.74 -8.09 -13.70
N THR A 3 2.89 -8.36 -12.44
CA THR A 3 1.79 -8.42 -11.49
C THR A 3 1.28 -7.00 -11.26
N GLY A 4 0.29 -6.60 -12.05
CA GLY A 4 -0.42 -5.35 -11.83
C GLY A 4 -1.17 -5.35 -10.50
N ALA A 5 -1.66 -4.19 -10.12
CA ALA A 5 -2.43 -3.93 -8.89
C ALA A 5 -3.59 -4.91 -8.59
N GLY A 6 -3.95 -5.80 -9.52
CA GLY A 6 -4.96 -6.84 -9.32
C GLY A 6 -4.59 -7.92 -8.30
N LEU A 7 -3.31 -8.20 -8.08
CA LEU A 7 -2.86 -9.19 -7.10
C LEU A 7 -2.76 -8.64 -5.68
N ALA A 8 -2.68 -7.33 -5.55
CA ALA A 8 -2.55 -6.66 -4.27
C ALA A 8 -3.82 -6.71 -3.41
N SER A 9 -5.00 -6.76 -4.06
CA SER A 9 -6.30 -6.73 -3.35
C SER A 9 -6.66 -8.05 -2.65
N GLU A 10 -5.88 -9.11 -2.86
CA GLU A 10 -6.27 -10.46 -2.43
C GLU A 10 -5.60 -10.93 -1.14
N ARG A 11 -4.61 -10.19 -0.63
CA ARG A 11 -3.78 -10.67 0.48
C ARG A 11 -4.41 -10.59 1.87
N TYR A 12 -5.46 -9.81 2.06
CA TYR A 12 -5.82 -9.40 3.40
C TYR A 12 -7.25 -9.68 3.75
N VAL A 13 -7.44 -10.76 4.42
CA VAL A 13 -8.60 -10.97 5.26
C VAL A 13 -8.34 -11.94 6.35
N TYR A 14 -8.16 -11.41 7.49
CA TYR A 14 -8.80 -11.86 8.71
C TYR A 14 -8.54 -10.81 9.80
N TYR A 15 -9.64 -10.21 10.23
CA TYR A 15 -9.99 -9.70 11.52
C TYR A 15 -9.25 -8.50 12.06
N ALA A 16 -9.76 -7.34 11.74
CA ALA A 16 -9.89 -6.30 12.75
C ALA A 16 -11.38 -6.14 13.04
N VAL A 17 -11.89 -6.87 14.00
CA VAL A 17 -13.07 -6.43 14.71
C VAL A 17 -12.55 -5.40 15.70
N ASN A 18 -12.67 -4.13 15.35
CA ASN A 18 -12.61 -3.06 16.34
C ASN A 18 -13.88 -3.17 17.17
N ASP A 19 -13.83 -3.92 18.23
CA ASP A 19 -14.77 -3.78 19.31
C ASP A 19 -14.38 -2.53 20.09
N SER A 20 -14.88 -1.39 19.64
CA SER A 20 -14.90 -0.15 20.43
C SER A 20 -16.06 -0.24 21.41
N THR A 21 -15.93 -1.12 22.41
CA THR A 21 -16.80 -1.07 23.59
C THR A 21 -16.08 -0.33 24.69
N ASP A 22 -16.62 0.84 24.99
CA ASP A 22 -16.59 1.58 26.24
C ASP A 22 -15.74 0.98 27.38
N GLN A 23 -14.61 1.60 27.65
CA GLN A 23 -14.06 1.64 28.99
C GLN A 23 -14.32 3.02 29.61
N GLN A 24 -15.43 3.12 30.33
CA GLN A 24 -15.61 4.12 31.36
C GLN A 24 -14.51 3.94 32.40
N THR A 25 -13.58 4.88 32.41
CA THR A 25 -12.62 5.02 33.51
C THR A 25 -13.31 5.67 34.69
N THR A 26 -13.54 4.88 35.73
CA THR A 26 -13.82 5.39 37.07
C THR A 26 -12.59 6.14 37.59
N ALA A 27 -12.81 7.40 37.83
CA ALA A 27 -11.84 8.29 38.47
C ALA A 27 -11.71 7.91 39.94
N ASP A 28 -10.54 7.47 40.35
CA ASP A 28 -10.19 7.40 41.76
C ASP A 28 -9.31 8.57 42.14
N LYS A 29 -9.86 9.38 43.07
CA LYS A 29 -9.20 10.52 43.67
C LYS A 29 -8.20 10.01 44.70
N ASN A 30 -6.92 10.30 44.54
CA ASN A 30 -6.04 10.40 45.69
C ASN A 30 -5.16 11.64 45.62
N LYS A 31 -5.32 12.45 46.64
CA LYS A 31 -4.57 13.69 46.93
C LYS A 31 -3.28 13.37 47.68
N ASN A 32 -2.32 14.27 47.51
CA ASN A 32 -1.14 14.61 48.30
C ASN A 32 0.18 13.92 47.91
N ASN A 33 1.18 14.62 47.45
CA ASN A 33 2.05 15.46 48.27
C ASN A 33 3.11 16.22 47.43
N THR A 34 3.46 17.38 47.97
CA THR A 34 4.40 18.39 47.56
C THR A 34 5.83 17.90 47.35
N GLY A 35 6.48 18.34 46.25
CA GLY A 35 7.93 18.36 46.08
C GLY A 35 8.31 19.32 44.96
N LYS A 36 8.75 20.54 45.34
CA LYS A 36 9.38 21.52 44.46
C LYS A 36 10.71 20.97 43.96
N ALA A 37 10.86 20.86 42.63
CA ALA A 37 12.18 20.85 42.00
C ALA A 37 12.12 21.85 40.84
N ASP A 38 12.93 22.91 40.95
CA ASP A 38 13.14 23.91 39.91
C ASP A 38 13.82 23.25 38.71
N GLY A 39 13.08 23.00 37.66
CA GLY A 39 13.56 22.62 36.34
C GLY A 39 13.28 23.75 35.35
N LYS A 40 14.32 24.45 34.94
CA LYS A 40 14.25 25.44 33.86
C LYS A 40 13.67 24.81 32.62
N ASP A 41 12.43 25.14 32.29
CA ASP A 41 11.81 24.85 30.99
C ASP A 41 12.59 25.58 29.90
N ALA A 42 13.39 24.82 29.17
CA ALA A 42 13.86 25.23 27.86
C ALA A 42 12.64 25.28 26.93
N LYS A 43 12.02 26.44 26.79
CA LYS A 43 11.05 26.76 25.77
C LYS A 43 11.73 26.65 24.41
N GLY A 44 11.81 25.43 23.85
CA GLY A 44 12.04 25.22 22.45
C GLY A 44 10.90 25.84 21.67
N ASN A 45 11.21 26.90 20.94
CA ASN A 45 10.29 27.64 20.09
C ASN A 45 9.96 26.80 18.86
N ASP A 46 9.22 25.70 19.03
CA ASP A 46 8.77 24.80 17.95
C ASP A 46 7.63 25.52 17.20
N LYS A 47 8.04 26.40 16.27
CA LYS A 47 7.15 27.19 15.42
C LYS A 47 6.59 26.34 14.28
N THR A 48 6.03 25.17 14.57
CA THR A 48 5.26 24.44 13.56
C THR A 48 4.01 25.28 13.23
N PRO A 49 3.80 25.70 11.96
CA PRO A 49 2.62 26.49 11.59
C PRO A 49 1.33 25.73 11.91
N SER A 50 0.29 26.45 12.32
CA SER A 50 -1.02 25.84 12.54
C SER A 50 -1.65 25.39 11.21
N TYR A 51 -2.66 24.52 11.30
CA TYR A 51 -3.42 24.07 10.12
C TYR A 51 -3.96 25.24 9.30
N GLU A 52 -4.58 26.23 9.97
CA GLU A 52 -5.17 27.40 9.33
C GLU A 52 -4.10 28.29 8.65
N GLN A 53 -2.90 28.33 9.20
CA GLN A 53 -1.79 29.05 8.59
C GLN A 53 -1.28 28.32 7.35
N LEU A 54 -1.17 26.98 7.39
CA LEU A 54 -0.69 26.20 6.27
C LEU A 54 -1.66 26.22 5.08
N ILE A 55 -2.96 26.05 5.30
CA ILE A 55 -3.94 26.03 4.20
C ILE A 55 -4.09 27.38 3.48
N LYS A 56 -3.67 28.48 4.10
CA LYS A 56 -3.64 29.82 3.48
C LYS A 56 -2.40 30.08 2.65
N LYS A 57 -1.35 29.27 2.82
CA LYS A 57 -0.14 29.41 2.04
C LYS A 57 -0.36 28.95 0.59
N LYS A 58 0.39 29.60 -0.32
CA LYS A 58 0.40 29.20 -1.72
C LYS A 58 1.08 27.83 -1.86
N GLY A 59 0.43 26.91 -2.55
CA GLY A 59 0.95 25.55 -2.79
C GLY A 59 0.02 24.78 -3.71
N SER A 60 0.40 23.55 -4.07
CA SER A 60 -0.46 22.65 -4.83
C SER A 60 -1.33 21.81 -3.89
N VAL A 61 -2.53 21.50 -4.35
CA VAL A 61 -3.50 20.65 -3.64
C VAL A 61 -4.11 19.66 -4.60
N GLN A 62 -4.11 18.39 -4.24
CA GLN A 62 -4.76 17.32 -4.99
C GLN A 62 -5.67 16.53 -4.06
N GLU A 63 -6.88 16.21 -4.52
CA GLU A 63 -7.88 15.48 -3.73
C GLU A 63 -8.13 14.09 -4.33
N GLY A 64 -8.22 13.07 -3.49
CA GLY A 64 -8.51 11.69 -3.85
C GLY A 64 -8.58 10.81 -2.61
N LEU A 65 -7.82 9.72 -2.55
CA LEU A 65 -7.73 8.86 -1.35
C LEU A 65 -7.36 9.67 -0.10
N PHE A 66 -6.38 10.55 -0.24
CA PHE A 66 -6.03 11.62 0.70
C PHE A 66 -6.16 12.95 0.01
N THR A 67 -6.21 14.06 0.77
CA THR A 67 -5.83 15.36 0.22
C THR A 67 -4.34 15.51 0.41
N VAL A 68 -3.61 15.65 -0.69
CA VAL A 68 -2.15 15.87 -0.70
C VAL A 68 -1.86 17.34 -0.94
N ARG A 69 -1.03 17.94 -0.09
CA ARG A 69 -0.57 19.32 -0.26
C ARG A 69 0.94 19.40 -0.35
N HIS A 70 1.42 20.24 -1.23
CA HIS A 70 2.82 20.62 -1.33
C HIS A 70 2.95 22.11 -1.02
N ILE A 71 3.57 22.43 0.11
CA ILE A 71 3.67 23.79 0.66
C ILE A 71 5.09 23.98 1.19
N ASP A 72 5.81 25.02 0.72
CA ASP A 72 7.17 25.35 1.16
C ASP A 72 8.13 24.14 1.16
N ASP A 73 8.21 23.42 0.05
CA ASP A 73 9.03 22.20 -0.15
C ASP A 73 8.69 21.02 0.77
N LYS A 74 7.53 21.08 1.45
CA LYS A 74 7.03 20.03 2.33
C LYS A 74 5.75 19.41 1.80
N TRP A 75 5.65 18.10 2.00
CA TRP A 75 4.50 17.32 1.61
C TRP A 75 3.65 16.94 2.81
N TYR A 76 2.35 17.11 2.67
CA TYR A 76 1.38 16.84 3.73
C TYR A 76 0.27 15.94 3.21
N PHE A 77 -0.14 15.01 4.05
CA PHE A 77 -1.37 14.25 3.85
C PHE A 77 -2.45 14.77 4.80
N GLU A 78 -3.64 15.04 4.26
CA GLU A 78 -4.85 15.10 5.05
C GLU A 78 -5.50 13.72 4.97
N VAL A 79 -5.33 12.95 6.03
CA VAL A 79 -5.82 11.56 6.12
C VAL A 79 -7.26 11.57 6.60
N PRO A 80 -8.22 11.01 5.83
CA PRO A 80 -9.61 10.90 6.26
C PRO A 80 -9.77 9.95 7.45
N ASP A 81 -10.65 10.28 8.38
CA ASP A 81 -10.96 9.41 9.52
C ASP A 81 -11.50 8.05 9.06
N SER A 82 -12.19 7.99 7.90
CA SER A 82 -12.69 6.76 7.28
C SER A 82 -11.58 5.79 6.80
N VAL A 83 -10.34 6.24 6.71
CA VAL A 83 -9.18 5.40 6.32
C VAL A 83 -8.43 4.89 7.54
N LEU A 84 -8.71 5.40 8.74
CA LEU A 84 -8.08 4.93 9.97
C LEU A 84 -8.43 3.46 10.22
N GLY A 85 -7.41 2.66 10.52
CA GLY A 85 -7.55 1.22 10.70
C GLY A 85 -7.75 0.41 9.41
N ARG A 86 -7.96 1.07 8.25
CA ARG A 86 -8.06 0.41 6.94
C ARG A 86 -6.68 0.03 6.43
N TYR A 87 -6.58 -1.12 5.80
CA TYR A 87 -5.34 -1.58 5.21
C TYR A 87 -5.05 -0.88 3.87
N LEU A 88 -3.81 -0.47 3.73
CA LEU A 88 -3.22 0.15 2.55
C LEU A 88 -2.06 -0.73 2.09
N LEU A 89 -1.96 -1.01 0.80
CA LEU A 89 -0.82 -1.71 0.24
C LEU A 89 0.17 -0.69 -0.33
N ALA A 90 1.36 -0.62 0.25
CA ALA A 90 2.47 0.15 -0.28
C ALA A 90 3.33 -0.76 -1.16
N VAL A 91 3.43 -0.44 -2.45
CA VAL A 91 4.26 -1.17 -3.42
C VAL A 91 5.25 -0.22 -4.04
N THR A 92 6.52 -0.46 -3.84
CA THR A 92 7.60 0.35 -4.41
C THR A 92 8.22 -0.36 -5.61
N ARG A 93 8.41 0.37 -6.71
CA ARG A 93 9.02 -0.11 -7.96
C ARG A 93 10.12 0.83 -8.42
N PHE A 94 11.09 0.30 -9.15
CA PHE A 94 12.03 1.14 -9.89
C PHE A 94 11.31 1.87 -11.02
N THR A 95 11.59 3.17 -11.19
CA THR A 95 11.21 3.97 -12.35
C THR A 95 12.41 4.27 -13.24
N ALA A 96 13.60 4.37 -12.64
CA ALA A 96 14.87 4.53 -13.33
C ALA A 96 15.98 3.82 -12.55
N VAL A 97 16.90 3.21 -13.27
CA VAL A 97 18.06 2.53 -12.73
C VAL A 97 19.32 2.86 -13.53
N PRO A 98 20.51 2.81 -12.94
CA PRO A 98 21.76 2.97 -13.67
C PRO A 98 21.92 1.88 -14.75
N GLN A 99 22.63 2.21 -15.82
CA GLN A 99 22.96 1.22 -16.86
C GLN A 99 23.74 0.05 -16.26
N ASN A 100 23.44 -1.18 -16.70
CA ASN A 100 24.06 -2.44 -16.24
C ASN A 100 23.93 -2.65 -14.72
N PHE A 101 22.87 -2.13 -14.12
CA PHE A 101 22.57 -2.29 -12.70
C PHE A 101 22.02 -3.69 -12.35
N GLY A 102 21.58 -4.45 -13.37
CA GLY A 102 20.96 -5.77 -13.18
C GLY A 102 19.48 -5.70 -12.76
N LYS A 103 18.89 -4.51 -12.83
CA LYS A 103 17.48 -4.21 -12.57
C LYS A 103 16.94 -3.34 -13.69
N PHE A 104 15.61 -3.25 -13.79
CA PHE A 104 14.94 -2.47 -14.83
C PHE A 104 13.71 -1.73 -14.27
N ALA A 105 13.26 -0.72 -14.99
CA ALA A 105 12.07 0.03 -14.63
C ALA A 105 10.84 -0.88 -14.58
N GLY A 106 9.94 -0.64 -13.63
CA GLY A 106 8.73 -1.45 -13.37
C GLY A 106 8.96 -2.63 -12.43
N GLU A 107 10.21 -3.05 -12.18
CA GLU A 107 10.51 -4.14 -11.25
C GLU A 107 10.16 -3.74 -9.81
N LYS A 108 9.46 -4.64 -9.10
CA LYS A 108 9.08 -4.44 -7.71
C LYS A 108 10.30 -4.57 -6.80
N VAL A 109 10.48 -3.58 -5.93
CA VAL A 109 11.59 -3.48 -4.99
C VAL A 109 11.14 -3.77 -3.57
N ASN A 110 9.93 -3.33 -3.22
CA ASN A 110 9.39 -3.49 -1.88
C ASN A 110 7.87 -3.59 -1.92
N GLU A 111 7.31 -4.29 -0.93
CA GLU A 111 5.86 -4.39 -0.76
C GLU A 111 5.55 -4.56 0.71
N GLN A 112 4.70 -3.70 1.25
CA GLN A 112 4.28 -3.77 2.64
C GLN A 112 2.83 -3.35 2.79
N THR A 113 2.08 -4.09 3.58
CA THR A 113 0.77 -3.62 4.04
C THR A 113 0.95 -2.73 5.24
N VAL A 114 0.28 -1.60 5.21
CA VAL A 114 0.34 -0.60 6.29
C VAL A 114 -1.07 -0.12 6.65
N TYR A 115 -1.21 0.51 7.80
CA TYR A 115 -2.44 1.18 8.21
C TYR A 115 -2.15 2.36 9.14
N PHE A 116 -3.04 3.35 9.11
CA PHE A 116 -2.98 4.46 10.04
C PHE A 116 -3.74 4.12 11.32
N GLN A 117 -3.11 4.39 12.47
CA GLN A 117 -3.72 4.23 13.78
C GLN A 117 -3.63 5.52 14.58
N GLN A 118 -4.76 6.00 15.07
CA GLN A 118 -4.76 7.10 16.02
C GLN A 118 -4.21 6.61 17.37
N ARG A 119 -3.13 7.25 17.87
CA ARG A 119 -2.60 6.96 19.19
C ARG A 119 -3.26 7.86 20.26
N ASP A 120 -3.29 9.13 19.98
CA ASP A 120 -3.88 10.19 20.80
C ASP A 120 -4.30 11.36 19.90
N ASN A 121 -4.83 12.44 20.49
CA ASN A 121 -5.32 13.58 19.71
C ASN A 121 -4.25 14.27 18.85
N ASN A 122 -2.97 14.09 19.15
CA ASN A 122 -1.86 14.78 18.51
C ASN A 122 -0.93 13.86 17.71
N THR A 123 -1.15 12.55 17.78
CA THR A 123 -0.23 11.57 17.19
C THR A 123 -0.96 10.54 16.33
N LEU A 124 -0.60 10.50 15.06
CA LEU A 124 -1.02 9.49 14.09
C LEU A 124 0.15 8.55 13.80
N LEU A 125 -0.05 7.25 13.96
CA LEU A 125 0.95 6.23 13.67
C LEU A 125 0.70 5.61 12.29
N LEU A 126 1.77 5.35 11.54
CA LEU A 126 1.77 4.41 10.43
C LEU A 126 2.37 3.10 10.93
N ARG A 127 1.60 2.02 10.86
CA ARG A 127 2.05 0.69 11.24
C ARG A 127 2.16 -0.22 10.04
N ALA A 128 3.13 -1.13 10.08
CA ALA A 128 3.18 -2.23 9.12
C ALA A 128 2.35 -3.39 9.66
N TYR A 129 1.44 -3.90 8.86
CA TYR A 129 0.68 -5.09 9.17
C TYR A 129 1.48 -6.33 8.78
N VAL A 130 1.86 -7.13 9.75
CA VAL A 130 2.64 -8.36 9.55
C VAL A 130 1.74 -9.57 9.80
N LEU A 131 1.12 -10.06 8.73
CA LEU A 131 0.28 -11.24 8.81
C LEU A 131 1.10 -12.51 8.58
N SER A 132 1.52 -13.15 9.65
CA SER A 132 2.17 -14.47 9.62
C SER A 132 1.36 -15.55 10.34
N GLN A 133 0.51 -15.14 11.25
CA GLN A 133 -0.28 -16.00 12.14
C GLN A 133 -1.73 -15.55 12.16
N VAL A 134 -2.65 -16.50 12.10
CA VAL A 134 -4.09 -16.24 12.17
C VAL A 134 -4.75 -17.22 13.12
N ALA A 135 -5.80 -16.79 13.77
CA ALA A 135 -6.66 -17.65 14.58
C ALA A 135 -8.14 -17.39 14.25
N ASP A 136 -8.99 -18.38 14.43
CA ASP A 136 -10.43 -18.17 14.32
C ASP A 136 -10.83 -17.10 15.37
N PRO A 137 -11.50 -16.01 14.99
CA PRO A 137 -11.92 -14.96 15.92
C PRO A 137 -12.80 -15.44 17.06
N LYS A 138 -13.52 -16.53 16.84
CA LYS A 138 -14.36 -17.15 17.85
C LYS A 138 -13.58 -17.99 18.86
N SER A 139 -12.31 -18.32 18.53
CA SER A 139 -11.45 -19.13 19.40
C SER A 139 -10.90 -18.30 20.56
N LYS A 140 -10.64 -18.94 21.70
CA LYS A 140 -10.02 -18.30 22.87
C LYS A 140 -8.58 -17.87 22.57
N ILE A 141 -7.87 -18.66 21.77
CA ILE A 141 -6.49 -18.37 21.37
C ILE A 141 -6.37 -17.08 20.54
N SER A 142 -7.42 -16.66 19.84
CA SER A 142 -7.44 -15.40 19.07
C SER A 142 -7.13 -14.18 19.95
N ARG A 143 -7.69 -14.11 21.16
CA ARG A 143 -7.42 -13.02 22.11
C ARG A 143 -5.96 -13.00 22.55
N THR A 144 -5.41 -14.17 22.86
CA THR A 144 -4.01 -14.31 23.27
C THR A 144 -3.08 -13.92 22.13
N LEU A 145 -3.36 -14.40 20.92
CA LEU A 145 -2.58 -14.05 19.72
C LEU A 145 -2.60 -12.54 19.47
N THR A 146 -3.77 -11.92 19.53
CA THR A 146 -3.89 -10.46 19.34
C THR A 146 -3.16 -9.67 20.43
N ALA A 147 -3.24 -10.10 21.69
CA ALA A 147 -2.59 -9.42 22.81
C ALA A 147 -1.06 -9.59 22.82
N SER A 148 -0.54 -10.68 22.25
CA SER A 148 0.89 -10.98 22.21
C SER A 148 1.58 -10.51 20.92
N THR A 149 0.82 -10.02 19.93
CA THR A 149 1.36 -9.58 18.64
C THR A 149 1.33 -8.05 18.57
N ALA A 150 2.46 -7.46 18.21
CA ALA A 150 2.57 -6.02 18.00
C ALA A 150 3.04 -5.73 16.57
N ASP A 151 2.19 -5.01 15.83
CA ASP A 151 2.59 -4.52 14.52
C ASP A 151 3.65 -3.41 14.65
N PRO A 152 4.74 -3.45 13.85
CA PRO A 152 5.79 -2.46 13.90
C PRO A 152 5.28 -1.03 13.61
N ILE A 153 5.75 -0.06 14.34
CA ILE A 153 5.52 1.36 14.04
C ILE A 153 6.58 1.79 13.02
N ILE A 154 6.15 2.19 11.84
CA ILE A 154 7.02 2.67 10.75
C ILE A 154 7.28 4.17 10.89
N ALA A 155 6.25 4.93 11.23
CA ALA A 155 6.35 6.36 11.46
C ALA A 155 5.33 6.82 12.50
N ALA A 156 5.72 7.86 13.25
CA ALA A 156 4.82 8.61 14.14
C ALA A 156 4.76 10.04 13.65
N PHE A 157 3.57 10.49 13.29
CA PHE A 157 3.33 11.82 12.78
C PHE A 157 2.67 12.68 13.84
N LYS A 158 3.17 13.92 14.00
CA LYS A 158 2.47 14.94 14.75
C LYS A 158 1.28 15.43 13.93
N VAL A 159 0.08 15.37 14.48
CA VAL A 159 -1.11 15.95 13.87
C VAL A 159 -0.99 17.47 13.96
N ILE A 160 -0.92 18.13 12.81
CA ILE A 160 -0.78 19.60 12.71
C ILE A 160 -2.13 20.27 12.99
N GLY A 161 -3.21 19.64 12.56
CA GLY A 161 -4.58 20.09 12.78
C GLY A 161 -5.59 19.21 12.06
N ARG A 162 -6.86 19.52 12.28
CA ARG A 162 -7.99 18.74 11.75
C ARG A 162 -8.94 19.62 10.95
N ASN A 163 -9.37 19.13 9.80
CA ASN A 163 -10.47 19.72 9.05
C ASN A 163 -11.77 19.06 9.51
N LYS A 164 -12.51 19.78 10.35
CA LYS A 164 -13.78 19.26 10.91
C LYS A 164 -14.85 19.02 9.82
N GLY A 165 -14.86 19.85 8.77
CA GLY A 165 -15.86 19.72 7.68
C GLY A 165 -15.62 18.53 6.77
N LYS A 166 -14.35 18.13 6.59
CA LYS A 166 -13.96 16.97 5.75
C LYS A 166 -13.62 15.73 6.59
N HIS A 167 -13.65 15.81 7.90
CA HIS A 167 -13.24 14.74 8.81
C HIS A 167 -11.86 14.19 8.45
N THR A 168 -10.87 15.09 8.29
CA THR A 168 -9.49 14.74 7.96
C THR A 168 -8.52 15.32 8.98
N GLN A 169 -7.35 14.69 9.11
CA GLN A 169 -6.25 15.21 9.93
C GLN A 169 -4.99 15.35 9.09
N MET A 170 -4.31 16.50 9.24
CA MET A 170 -3.12 16.85 8.49
C MET A 170 -1.86 16.41 9.22
N VAL A 171 -0.97 15.74 8.49
CA VAL A 171 0.36 15.33 8.93
C VAL A 171 1.41 15.64 7.87
N GLU A 172 2.64 15.98 8.28
CA GLU A 172 3.78 16.14 7.38
C GLU A 172 4.36 14.75 7.04
N VAL A 173 4.43 14.41 5.77
CA VAL A 173 4.92 13.11 5.28
C VAL A 173 6.28 13.19 4.58
N THR A 174 6.85 14.38 4.42
CA THR A 174 8.17 14.57 3.81
C THR A 174 9.24 13.63 4.38
N PRO A 175 9.38 13.48 5.72
CA PRO A 175 10.40 12.61 6.29
C PRO A 175 10.20 11.12 5.97
N LEU A 176 8.95 10.68 5.76
CA LEU A 176 8.65 9.30 5.41
C LEU A 176 9.22 8.93 4.03
N PHE A 177 9.12 9.84 3.06
CA PHE A 177 9.55 9.61 1.69
C PHE A 177 10.98 10.07 1.40
N ALA A 178 11.52 10.99 2.19
CA ALA A 178 12.89 11.50 2.01
C ALA A 178 13.95 10.64 2.70
N LYS A 179 13.57 9.72 3.59
CA LYS A 179 14.48 8.83 4.34
C LYS A 179 14.25 7.38 3.96
N ASP A 180 15.27 6.55 4.17
CA ASP A 180 15.11 5.12 4.01
C ASP A 180 14.25 4.51 5.12
N ASN A 181 13.37 3.63 4.73
CA ASN A 181 12.57 2.78 5.61
C ASN A 181 12.08 1.55 4.85
N ASN A 182 11.61 0.55 5.56
CA ASN A 182 11.22 -0.74 4.98
C ASN A 182 9.83 -0.73 4.30
N VAL A 183 9.24 0.44 4.05
CA VAL A 183 7.93 0.57 3.39
C VAL A 183 8.05 1.21 2.01
N VAL A 184 8.79 2.32 1.92
CA VAL A 184 8.82 3.16 0.71
C VAL A 184 10.20 3.22 0.05
N SER A 185 11.16 2.42 0.52
CA SER A 185 12.53 2.40 0.01
C SER A 185 12.90 1.02 -0.54
N VAL A 186 14.10 0.89 -1.04
CA VAL A 186 14.70 -0.40 -1.36
C VAL A 186 14.78 -1.25 -0.10
N SER A 187 14.41 -2.52 -0.17
CA SER A 187 14.52 -3.42 0.97
C SER A 187 15.98 -3.57 1.40
N ALA A 188 16.23 -3.86 2.69
CA ALA A 188 17.58 -4.05 3.19
C ALA A 188 18.32 -5.20 2.49
N SER A 189 17.60 -6.26 2.10
CA SER A 189 18.15 -7.38 1.33
C SER A 189 18.57 -6.97 -0.08
N ASP A 190 17.69 -6.22 -0.78
CA ASP A 190 17.98 -5.74 -2.13
C ASP A 190 19.10 -4.70 -2.11
N ALA A 191 19.11 -3.78 -1.14
CA ALA A 191 20.18 -2.81 -0.98
C ALA A 191 21.55 -3.49 -0.83
N LYS A 192 21.61 -4.57 -0.02
CA LYS A 192 22.82 -5.38 0.12
C LYS A 192 23.22 -6.08 -1.18
N GLN A 193 22.25 -6.70 -1.87
CA GLN A 193 22.49 -7.38 -3.15
C GLN A 193 22.99 -6.39 -4.22
N LEU A 194 22.41 -5.20 -4.26
CA LEU A 194 22.77 -4.13 -5.19
C LEU A 194 24.00 -3.33 -4.75
N LYS A 195 24.59 -3.66 -3.61
CA LYS A 195 25.74 -2.99 -3.01
C LYS A 195 25.55 -1.48 -2.84
N LEU A 196 24.34 -1.08 -2.46
CA LEU A 196 24.01 0.30 -2.12
C LEU A 196 24.60 0.64 -0.75
N GLY A 197 25.27 1.76 -0.66
CA GLY A 197 25.75 2.35 0.59
C GLY A 197 24.66 3.20 1.27
N GLY A 198 25.08 4.16 2.09
CA GLY A 198 24.16 5.07 2.78
C GLY A 198 23.45 6.02 1.82
N LEU A 199 22.17 6.32 2.13
CA LEU A 199 21.39 7.31 1.42
C LEU A 199 22.02 8.71 1.57
N GLN A 200 22.15 9.41 0.46
CA GLN A 200 22.66 10.79 0.39
C GLN A 200 21.49 11.77 0.44
N ALA A 201 21.22 12.34 1.61
CA ALA A 201 20.03 13.16 1.83
C ALA A 201 20.01 14.44 0.99
N ASP A 202 21.18 15.03 0.72
CA ASP A 202 21.37 16.22 -0.12
C ASP A 202 21.08 15.99 -1.61
N ARG A 203 21.03 14.74 -2.04
CA ARG A 203 20.79 14.28 -3.42
C ARG A 203 19.62 13.31 -3.51
N THR A 204 18.65 13.46 -2.60
CA THR A 204 17.42 12.66 -2.55
C THR A 204 16.23 13.60 -2.54
N PHE A 205 15.29 13.37 -3.47
CA PHE A 205 14.18 14.28 -3.72
C PHE A 205 12.86 13.52 -3.79
N ILE A 206 11.78 14.17 -3.37
CA ILE A 206 10.42 13.76 -3.68
C ILE A 206 10.02 14.54 -4.92
N ASP A 207 9.95 13.86 -6.07
CA ASP A 207 9.75 14.51 -7.36
C ASP A 207 8.29 14.92 -7.56
N THR A 208 7.37 14.00 -7.30
CA THR A 208 5.93 14.26 -7.44
C THR A 208 5.12 13.37 -6.50
N MET A 209 3.93 13.87 -6.15
CA MET A 209 2.85 13.05 -5.59
C MET A 209 1.60 13.25 -6.44
N LYS A 210 1.00 12.14 -6.90
CA LYS A 210 -0.27 12.13 -7.65
C LYS A 210 -1.32 11.40 -6.83
N VAL A 211 -2.55 11.87 -6.90
CA VAL A 211 -3.64 11.33 -6.07
C VAL A 211 -4.77 10.84 -6.93
N TYR A 212 -5.26 9.66 -6.62
CA TYR A 212 -6.39 9.01 -7.28
C TYR A 212 -7.43 8.58 -6.23
N PRO A 213 -8.63 8.17 -6.62
CA PRO A 213 -9.69 7.83 -5.67
C PRO A 213 -9.35 6.71 -4.69
N ILE A 214 -8.47 5.77 -5.07
CA ILE A 214 -8.09 4.64 -4.22
C ILE A 214 -6.58 4.50 -4.01
N ASN A 215 -5.76 5.38 -4.59
CA ASN A 215 -4.31 5.32 -4.40
C ASN A 215 -3.64 6.70 -4.43
N VAL A 216 -2.44 6.72 -3.89
CA VAL A 216 -1.49 7.82 -3.99
C VAL A 216 -0.20 7.26 -4.58
N GLU A 217 0.34 7.94 -5.58
CA GLU A 217 1.61 7.62 -6.23
C GLU A 217 2.67 8.63 -5.81
N VAL A 218 3.78 8.15 -5.28
CA VAL A 218 4.87 8.99 -4.82
C VAL A 218 6.15 8.63 -5.58
N ALA A 219 6.57 9.53 -6.45
CA ALA A 219 7.83 9.39 -7.18
C ALA A 219 8.98 10.06 -6.40
N THR A 220 10.09 9.36 -6.29
CA THR A 220 11.29 9.85 -5.60
C THR A 220 12.54 9.52 -6.41
N THR A 221 13.48 10.46 -6.44
CA THR A 221 14.86 10.26 -6.90
C THR A 221 15.74 10.07 -5.68
N ARG A 222 16.43 8.94 -5.58
CA ARG A 222 17.27 8.60 -4.44
C ARG A 222 18.70 8.34 -4.87
N THR A 223 19.65 8.95 -4.19
CA THR A 223 21.08 8.73 -4.41
C THR A 223 21.70 8.02 -3.21
N TYR A 224 22.38 6.93 -3.48
CA TYR A 224 23.10 6.13 -2.50
C TYR A 224 24.60 6.20 -2.75
N GLY A 225 25.40 6.11 -1.70
CA GLY A 225 26.82 5.79 -1.86
C GLY A 225 26.97 4.45 -2.57
N SER A 226 27.99 4.31 -3.40
CA SER A 226 28.34 3.02 -4.01
C SER A 226 29.42 2.36 -3.19
N LEU A 227 29.17 1.16 -2.68
CA LEU A 227 30.20 0.39 -1.97
C LEU A 227 31.15 -0.26 -2.97
N GLU A 228 30.61 -1.09 -3.83
CA GLU A 228 31.27 -1.76 -4.97
C GLU A 228 30.19 -2.30 -5.89
N GLY A 229 30.41 -2.31 -7.18
CA GLY A 229 29.42 -2.84 -8.09
C GLY A 229 29.93 -2.97 -9.51
N SER A 230 29.22 -3.77 -10.32
CA SER A 230 29.50 -3.92 -11.76
C SER A 230 28.91 -2.79 -12.61
N ALA A 231 27.93 -2.03 -12.09
CA ALA A 231 27.34 -0.92 -12.81
C ALA A 231 28.37 0.20 -13.02
N PRO A 232 28.49 0.79 -14.24
CA PRO A 232 29.44 1.87 -14.50
C PRO A 232 29.29 3.06 -13.55
N ALA A 233 28.06 3.35 -13.11
CA ALA A 233 27.79 4.42 -12.15
C ALA A 233 28.50 4.22 -10.81
N SER A 234 28.82 2.98 -10.40
CA SER A 234 29.54 2.70 -9.14
C SER A 234 30.92 3.36 -9.10
N ARG A 235 31.54 3.58 -10.24
CA ARG A 235 32.85 4.25 -10.37
C ARG A 235 32.83 5.72 -9.97
N THR A 236 31.65 6.35 -9.91
CA THR A 236 31.49 7.74 -9.46
C THR A 236 31.35 7.86 -7.94
N GLY A 237 31.37 6.74 -7.22
CA GLY A 237 31.16 6.69 -5.77
C GLY A 237 29.71 6.86 -5.33
N SER A 238 28.77 6.98 -6.27
CA SER A 238 27.34 7.10 -5.97
C SER A 238 26.47 6.49 -7.06
N MET A 239 25.27 6.04 -6.67
CA MET A 239 24.27 5.50 -7.59
C MET A 239 22.93 6.17 -7.33
N THR A 240 22.33 6.74 -8.40
CA THR A 240 21.01 7.36 -8.36
C THR A 240 20.00 6.43 -8.99
N ILE A 241 18.88 6.21 -8.28
CA ILE A 241 17.76 5.40 -8.72
C ILE A 241 16.46 6.20 -8.59
N GLY A 242 15.54 5.99 -9.52
CA GLY A 242 14.17 6.47 -9.42
C GLY A 242 13.29 5.40 -8.80
N LEU A 243 12.44 5.77 -7.87
CA LEU A 243 11.43 4.90 -7.26
C LEU A 243 10.04 5.51 -7.40
N ASN A 244 9.03 4.67 -7.55
CA ASN A 244 7.64 5.05 -7.35
C ASN A 244 7.00 4.14 -6.31
N THR A 245 6.38 4.74 -5.30
CA THR A 245 5.61 4.02 -4.29
C THR A 245 4.13 4.27 -4.51
N SER A 246 3.40 3.20 -4.85
CA SER A 246 1.94 3.19 -4.90
C SER A 246 1.39 2.83 -3.52
N ILE A 247 0.58 3.70 -2.93
CA ILE A 247 -0.16 3.43 -1.68
C ILE A 247 -1.62 3.22 -2.05
N VAL A 248 -2.09 1.97 -2.05
CA VAL A 248 -3.41 1.56 -2.55
C VAL A 248 -4.31 1.14 -1.41
N LEU A 249 -5.52 1.72 -1.33
CA LEU A 249 -6.52 1.32 -0.35
C LEU A 249 -7.07 -0.06 -0.70
N LEU A 250 -6.94 -0.99 0.24
CA LEU A 250 -7.47 -2.34 0.08
C LEU A 250 -8.98 -2.39 0.34
N PRO A 251 -9.70 -3.34 -0.29
CA PRO A 251 -11.12 -3.54 -0.04
C PRO A 251 -11.43 -3.77 1.44
N GLU A 252 -12.51 -3.19 1.92
CA GLU A 252 -12.98 -3.38 3.29
C GLU A 252 -13.48 -4.81 3.51
N THR A 253 -14.25 -5.32 2.55
CA THR A 253 -14.71 -6.71 2.55
C THR A 253 -13.89 -7.50 1.55
N PRO A 254 -13.01 -8.36 2.04
CA PRO A 254 -12.19 -9.19 1.18
C PRO A 254 -13.00 -10.34 0.57
N MET A 255 -12.48 -10.93 -0.50
CA MET A 255 -13.12 -12.09 -1.10
C MET A 255 -12.87 -13.36 -0.29
N GLN A 256 -13.75 -14.35 -0.49
CA GLN A 256 -13.58 -15.67 0.08
C GLN A 256 -12.28 -16.31 -0.44
N ARG A 257 -11.48 -16.84 0.47
CA ARG A 257 -10.24 -17.56 0.14
C ARG A 257 -10.54 -18.87 -0.58
N ARG A 258 -9.59 -19.29 -1.41
CA ARG A 258 -9.54 -20.63 -1.98
C ARG A 258 -8.24 -21.30 -1.60
N ILE A 259 -8.33 -22.50 -1.06
CA ILE A 259 -7.16 -23.30 -0.69
C ILE A 259 -6.41 -23.67 -1.97
N TRP A 260 -5.09 -23.61 -1.90
CA TRP A 260 -4.20 -24.03 -2.96
C TRP A 260 -4.23 -25.56 -3.12
N ASP A 261 -4.11 -26.01 -4.34
CA ASP A 261 -3.99 -27.43 -4.68
C ASP A 261 -2.73 -27.63 -5.53
N GLN A 262 -1.89 -28.58 -5.14
CA GLN A 262 -0.61 -28.86 -5.81
C GLN A 262 -0.74 -29.26 -7.30
N ARG A 263 -1.93 -29.66 -7.75
CA ARG A 263 -2.19 -29.98 -9.16
C ARG A 263 -2.25 -28.74 -10.06
N VAL A 264 -2.34 -27.55 -9.48
CA VAL A 264 -2.48 -26.30 -10.23
C VAL A 264 -1.50 -25.26 -9.66
N GLY A 265 -0.59 -24.78 -10.52
CA GLY A 265 0.50 -23.89 -10.15
C GLY A 265 0.11 -22.42 -10.00
N TYR A 266 -0.79 -22.09 -9.06
CA TYR A 266 -1.09 -20.71 -8.73
C TYR A 266 -0.02 -20.07 -7.83
N PHE A 267 0.13 -18.76 -7.91
CA PHE A 267 0.80 -18.01 -6.85
C PHE A 267 -0.04 -18.02 -5.58
N THR A 268 0.63 -18.17 -4.43
CA THR A 268 -0.05 -18.41 -3.16
C THR A 268 0.40 -17.45 -2.07
N ASN A 269 -0.46 -17.31 -1.07
CA ASN A 269 -0.13 -16.72 0.23
C ASN A 269 -0.24 -17.80 1.30
N LYS A 270 0.72 -17.81 2.24
CA LYS A 270 0.84 -18.83 3.30
C LYS A 270 0.64 -18.20 4.67
N TYR A 271 -0.10 -18.89 5.52
CA TYR A 271 -0.34 -18.48 6.90
C TYR A 271 -0.20 -19.66 7.83
N THR A 272 0.29 -19.41 9.05
CA THR A 272 0.19 -20.35 10.15
C THR A 272 -1.16 -20.15 10.85
N ILE A 273 -1.93 -21.20 10.97
CA ILE A 273 -3.28 -21.18 11.55
C ILE A 273 -3.24 -21.77 12.94
N PHE A 274 -3.92 -21.09 13.86
CA PHE A 274 -4.13 -21.53 15.22
C PHE A 274 -5.63 -21.68 15.48
N ASN A 275 -6.01 -22.77 16.14
CA ASN A 275 -7.35 -22.92 16.71
C ASN A 275 -7.28 -23.67 18.03
N ASP A 276 -8.37 -23.67 18.79
CA ASP A 276 -8.43 -24.26 20.13
C ASP A 276 -8.40 -25.81 20.13
N GLU A 277 -8.61 -26.45 18.99
CA GLU A 277 -8.72 -27.91 18.84
C GLU A 277 -7.45 -28.55 18.27
N GLN A 278 -6.52 -27.74 17.78
CA GLN A 278 -5.29 -28.25 17.19
C GLN A 278 -4.27 -28.68 18.23
N THR A 279 -3.64 -29.82 18.01
CA THR A 279 -2.48 -30.28 18.80
C THR A 279 -1.15 -29.77 18.24
N LYS A 280 -1.14 -29.25 17.01
CA LYS A 280 -0.01 -28.62 16.33
C LYS A 280 -0.49 -27.49 15.44
N THR A 281 0.38 -26.54 15.14
CA THR A 281 0.08 -25.48 14.17
C THR A 281 0.06 -26.05 12.75
N ASP A 282 -0.92 -25.63 11.94
CA ASP A 282 -1.03 -25.96 10.53
C ASP A 282 -0.69 -24.77 9.67
N ARG A 283 -0.20 -25.04 8.46
CA ARG A 283 0.01 -24.04 7.42
C ARG A 283 -1.03 -24.23 6.34
N GLU A 284 -1.70 -23.14 5.99
CA GLU A 284 -2.60 -23.11 4.85
C GLU A 284 -2.06 -22.19 3.77
N GLU A 285 -2.26 -22.61 2.54
CA GLU A 285 -1.92 -21.84 1.34
C GLU A 285 -3.19 -21.47 0.60
N PHE A 286 -3.31 -20.21 0.21
CA PHE A 286 -4.45 -19.69 -0.54
C PHE A 286 -3.97 -19.11 -1.86
N ILE A 287 -4.73 -19.38 -2.93
CA ILE A 287 -4.38 -18.91 -4.27
C ILE A 287 -4.63 -17.40 -4.42
N SER A 288 -3.76 -16.74 -5.17
CA SER A 288 -4.00 -15.39 -5.67
C SER A 288 -4.88 -15.44 -6.92
N ARG A 289 -5.97 -14.68 -6.94
CA ARG A 289 -6.94 -14.68 -8.04
C ARG A 289 -7.70 -13.36 -8.15
N PHE A 290 -8.32 -13.11 -9.27
CA PHE A 290 -9.27 -12.01 -9.41
C PHE A 290 -10.61 -12.33 -8.73
N ARG A 291 -11.28 -11.28 -8.22
CA ARG A 291 -12.65 -11.38 -7.72
C ARG A 291 -13.61 -11.43 -8.90
N LEU A 292 -14.25 -12.57 -9.13
CA LEU A 292 -15.33 -12.74 -10.08
C LEU A 292 -16.58 -13.19 -9.33
N GLU A 293 -17.61 -12.36 -9.38
CA GLU A 293 -18.92 -12.63 -8.80
C GLU A 293 -19.96 -12.67 -9.92
N PRO A 294 -20.80 -13.70 -9.98
CA PRO A 294 -21.79 -13.80 -11.06
C PRO A 294 -22.86 -12.71 -10.94
N LYS A 295 -23.14 -12.02 -12.06
CA LYS A 295 -24.20 -11.02 -12.16
C LYS A 295 -25.57 -11.66 -11.92
N ASP A 296 -25.80 -12.86 -12.47
CA ASP A 296 -26.96 -13.70 -12.20
C ASP A 296 -26.56 -14.94 -11.40
N LYS A 297 -26.69 -14.84 -10.07
CA LYS A 297 -26.35 -15.92 -9.14
C LYS A 297 -27.25 -17.15 -9.33
N ARG A 298 -28.51 -16.98 -9.75
CA ARG A 298 -29.45 -18.08 -9.96
C ARG A 298 -29.12 -18.86 -11.24
N ALA A 299 -28.80 -18.16 -12.32
CA ALA A 299 -28.34 -18.80 -13.55
C ALA A 299 -27.03 -19.53 -13.34
N TYR A 300 -26.06 -18.90 -12.65
CA TYR A 300 -24.77 -19.49 -12.30
C TYR A 300 -24.92 -20.78 -11.48
N ALA A 301 -25.77 -20.78 -10.45
CA ALA A 301 -26.04 -21.96 -9.63
C ALA A 301 -26.68 -23.13 -10.41
N LYS A 302 -27.29 -22.85 -11.57
CA LYS A 302 -27.84 -23.85 -12.49
C LYS A 302 -26.86 -24.25 -13.60
N GLY A 303 -25.60 -23.87 -13.50
CA GLY A 303 -24.55 -24.17 -14.47
C GLY A 303 -24.67 -23.39 -15.79
N LYS A 304 -25.46 -22.29 -15.83
CA LYS A 304 -25.56 -21.42 -17.01
C LYS A 304 -24.46 -20.36 -16.99
N LEU A 305 -23.90 -20.07 -18.16
CA LEU A 305 -22.93 -18.98 -18.33
C LEU A 305 -23.58 -17.62 -17.96
N THR A 306 -22.89 -16.85 -17.14
CA THR A 306 -23.27 -15.50 -16.75
C THR A 306 -22.10 -14.52 -16.89
N GLU A 307 -22.39 -13.24 -17.03
CA GLU A 307 -21.35 -12.22 -16.95
C GLU A 307 -20.93 -12.00 -15.48
N PRO A 308 -19.67 -11.63 -15.21
CA PRO A 308 -19.30 -11.15 -13.90
C PRO A 308 -19.90 -9.77 -13.61
N VAL A 309 -20.14 -9.45 -12.34
CA VAL A 309 -20.56 -8.10 -11.91
C VAL A 309 -19.53 -7.06 -12.36
N LYS A 310 -18.23 -7.39 -12.23
CA LYS A 310 -17.13 -6.57 -12.71
C LYS A 310 -16.19 -7.46 -13.54
N PRO A 311 -16.10 -7.25 -14.87
CA PRO A 311 -15.14 -7.97 -15.69
C PRO A 311 -13.72 -7.54 -15.38
N ILE A 312 -12.75 -8.41 -15.66
CA ILE A 312 -11.34 -8.12 -15.63
C ILE A 312 -11.01 -7.36 -16.92
N VAL A 313 -10.73 -6.07 -16.82
CA VAL A 313 -10.39 -5.24 -17.97
C VAL A 313 -8.91 -4.91 -17.92
N PHE A 314 -8.19 -5.23 -19.01
CA PHE A 314 -6.82 -4.76 -19.24
C PHE A 314 -6.82 -3.69 -20.32
N TYR A 315 -6.25 -2.55 -20.00
CA TYR A 315 -5.95 -1.51 -20.98
C TYR A 315 -4.54 -1.69 -21.53
N ILE A 316 -4.37 -1.51 -22.83
CA ILE A 316 -3.04 -1.53 -23.46
C ILE A 316 -2.43 -0.14 -23.31
N ASP A 317 -1.22 -0.10 -22.78
CA ASP A 317 -0.45 1.16 -22.64
C ASP A 317 -0.28 1.85 -23.99
N PRO A 318 -0.58 3.15 -24.13
CA PRO A 318 -0.37 3.91 -25.36
C PRO A 318 1.06 3.88 -25.90
N ALA A 319 2.07 3.67 -25.04
CA ALA A 319 3.46 3.51 -25.45
C ALA A 319 3.74 2.19 -26.19
N THR A 320 2.79 1.25 -26.20
CA THR A 320 2.95 -0.04 -26.88
C THR A 320 3.00 0.14 -28.39
N PRO A 321 4.02 -0.41 -29.10
CA PRO A 321 4.08 -0.34 -30.55
C PRO A 321 2.82 -0.93 -31.20
N LYS A 322 2.19 -0.18 -32.10
CA LYS A 322 0.90 -0.52 -32.72
C LYS A 322 0.84 -1.95 -33.31
N LYS A 323 1.97 -2.44 -33.84
CA LYS A 323 2.07 -3.79 -34.43
C LYS A 323 1.81 -4.90 -33.42
N TRP A 324 2.04 -4.67 -32.10
CA TRP A 324 1.86 -5.70 -31.07
C TRP A 324 0.47 -5.66 -30.42
N VAL A 325 -0.23 -4.53 -30.50
CA VAL A 325 -1.52 -4.33 -29.83
C VAL A 325 -2.54 -5.43 -30.16
N PRO A 326 -2.76 -5.83 -31.43
CA PRO A 326 -3.74 -6.90 -31.75
C PRO A 326 -3.41 -8.23 -31.09
N TYR A 327 -2.13 -8.61 -31.10
CA TYR A 327 -1.70 -9.89 -30.50
C TYR A 327 -1.80 -9.90 -28.98
N LEU A 328 -1.49 -8.77 -28.34
CA LEU A 328 -1.64 -8.62 -26.90
C LEU A 328 -3.11 -8.69 -26.48
N LYS A 329 -4.00 -8.04 -27.22
CA LYS A 329 -5.44 -8.13 -26.98
C LYS A 329 -5.95 -9.55 -27.14
N GLN A 330 -5.59 -10.23 -28.23
CA GLN A 330 -5.95 -11.61 -28.47
C GLN A 330 -5.47 -12.50 -27.34
N GLY A 331 -4.19 -12.41 -26.95
CA GLY A 331 -3.63 -13.25 -25.88
C GLY A 331 -4.29 -13.00 -24.51
N ILE A 332 -4.81 -11.80 -24.24
CA ILE A 332 -5.61 -11.54 -23.04
C ILE A 332 -6.99 -12.20 -23.17
N GLU A 333 -7.67 -12.03 -24.31
CA GLU A 333 -9.05 -12.47 -24.50
C GLU A 333 -9.18 -13.99 -24.72
N ASP A 334 -8.11 -14.67 -25.15
CA ASP A 334 -8.05 -16.14 -25.26
C ASP A 334 -8.32 -16.83 -23.91
N TRP A 335 -8.07 -16.16 -22.79
CA TRP A 335 -8.42 -16.67 -21.46
C TRP A 335 -9.93 -16.78 -21.20
N ASN A 336 -10.79 -16.18 -22.04
CA ASN A 336 -12.24 -16.33 -21.89
C ASN A 336 -12.67 -17.78 -21.98
N ALA A 337 -12.01 -18.62 -22.76
CA ALA A 337 -12.31 -20.05 -22.84
C ALA A 337 -12.20 -20.74 -21.46
N ALA A 338 -11.17 -20.38 -20.68
CA ALA A 338 -11.01 -20.90 -19.31
C ALA A 338 -12.08 -20.34 -18.37
N PHE A 339 -12.43 -19.06 -18.50
CA PHE A 339 -13.48 -18.44 -17.68
C PHE A 339 -14.87 -18.97 -18.00
N GLU A 340 -15.15 -19.31 -19.25
CA GLU A 340 -16.41 -19.96 -19.66
C GLU A 340 -16.55 -21.34 -19.04
N THR A 341 -15.46 -22.11 -18.98
CA THR A 341 -15.44 -23.40 -18.25
C THR A 341 -15.77 -23.19 -16.75
N ALA A 342 -15.38 -22.05 -16.18
CA ALA A 342 -15.71 -21.66 -14.81
C ALA A 342 -17.11 -21.01 -14.66
N GLY A 343 -17.90 -20.92 -15.74
CA GLY A 343 -19.28 -20.39 -15.74
C GLY A 343 -19.40 -18.90 -16.04
N PHE A 344 -18.32 -18.23 -16.48
CA PHE A 344 -18.34 -16.79 -16.76
C PHE A 344 -18.08 -16.51 -18.25
N LYS A 345 -18.98 -15.81 -18.92
CA LYS A 345 -18.75 -15.25 -20.25
C LYS A 345 -18.29 -13.79 -20.17
N HIS A 346 -17.46 -13.37 -21.12
CA HIS A 346 -16.90 -12.02 -21.21
C HIS A 346 -16.19 -11.58 -19.90
N ALA A 347 -15.53 -12.54 -19.25
CA ALA A 347 -14.93 -12.33 -17.94
C ALA A 347 -13.68 -11.47 -17.99
N ILE A 348 -12.89 -11.60 -19.07
CA ILE A 348 -11.68 -10.83 -19.30
C ILE A 348 -11.76 -10.10 -20.63
N GLN A 349 -11.31 -8.86 -20.67
CA GLN A 349 -11.40 -7.97 -21.83
C GLN A 349 -10.11 -7.19 -22.00
N ALA A 350 -9.68 -7.02 -23.22
CA ALA A 350 -8.58 -6.14 -23.59
C ALA A 350 -9.12 -4.90 -24.30
N ARG A 351 -8.72 -3.71 -23.86
CA ARG A 351 -9.19 -2.44 -24.41
C ARG A 351 -8.01 -1.52 -24.75
N ASP A 352 -8.20 -0.69 -25.76
CA ASP A 352 -7.30 0.43 -25.99
C ASP A 352 -7.42 1.42 -24.84
N TRP A 353 -6.33 2.11 -24.54
CA TRP A 353 -6.36 3.24 -23.62
C TRP A 353 -7.26 4.34 -24.22
N PRO A 354 -8.29 4.79 -23.50
CA PRO A 354 -9.17 5.81 -24.04
C PRO A 354 -8.50 7.19 -24.03
N ASP A 355 -8.90 8.05 -24.94
CA ASP A 355 -8.50 9.46 -24.97
C ASP A 355 -9.35 10.26 -23.96
N ASP A 356 -9.15 9.97 -22.68
CA ASP A 356 -9.82 10.64 -21.56
C ASP A 356 -8.77 11.24 -20.61
N PRO A 357 -8.65 12.58 -20.54
CA PRO A 357 -7.67 13.23 -19.69
C PRO A 357 -7.86 12.99 -18.19
N LYS A 358 -8.99 12.43 -17.78
CA LYS A 358 -9.25 12.04 -16.39
C LYS A 358 -8.73 10.65 -16.05
N MET A 359 -8.36 9.87 -17.05
CA MET A 359 -7.76 8.56 -16.84
C MET A 359 -6.23 8.66 -16.77
N SER A 360 -5.63 7.91 -15.89
CA SER A 360 -4.19 7.80 -15.74
C SER A 360 -3.79 6.33 -15.64
N VAL A 361 -2.68 5.99 -16.27
CA VAL A 361 -2.05 4.66 -16.15
C VAL A 361 -1.54 4.36 -14.73
N ASP A 362 -1.48 5.39 -13.89
CA ASP A 362 -1.07 5.29 -12.49
C ASP A 362 -2.26 5.14 -11.53
N ASP A 363 -3.51 5.22 -12.04
CA ASP A 363 -4.72 5.01 -11.23
C ASP A 363 -4.97 3.51 -11.01
N ALA A 364 -4.87 3.05 -9.77
CA ALA A 364 -4.98 1.64 -9.40
C ALA A 364 -6.37 1.01 -9.67
N ARG A 365 -7.37 1.79 -10.08
CA ARG A 365 -8.67 1.26 -10.53
C ARG A 365 -8.58 0.55 -11.88
N PHE A 366 -7.51 0.80 -12.65
CA PHE A 366 -7.31 0.26 -14.00
C PHE A 366 -6.15 -0.74 -14.02
N ASN A 367 -6.36 -1.88 -14.68
CA ASN A 367 -5.25 -2.78 -15.00
C ASN A 367 -4.67 -2.33 -16.33
N VAL A 368 -3.37 -2.08 -16.38
CA VAL A 368 -2.68 -1.63 -17.59
C VAL A 368 -1.57 -2.59 -17.93
N LEU A 369 -1.58 -3.10 -19.17
CA LEU A 369 -0.47 -3.86 -19.74
C LEU A 369 0.55 -2.85 -20.28
N ARG A 370 1.64 -2.65 -19.54
CA ARG A 370 2.68 -1.68 -19.89
C ARG A 370 3.75 -2.31 -20.77
N TYR A 371 4.22 -1.51 -21.72
CA TYR A 371 5.42 -1.78 -22.52
C TYR A 371 6.58 -1.04 -21.86
N LEU A 372 7.55 -1.77 -21.28
CA LEU A 372 8.70 -1.23 -20.56
C LEU A 372 10.01 -1.61 -21.26
#